data_49f18d051e28a716799accc427cc6c53
#
_entry.id   49f18d051e28a716799accc427cc6c53
#
_cell.length_a   1.000
_cell.length_b   1.000
_cell.length_c   1.000
_cell.angle_alpha   90.00
_cell.angle_beta   90.00
_cell.angle_gamma   90.00
#
_symmetry.space_group_name_H-M   'P 1'
#
loop_
_entity.id
_entity.type
_entity.pdbx_description
1 polymer ?
#
loop_
_entity_poly.entity_id
_entity_poly.type
_entity_poly.pdbx_seq_one_letter_code
_entity_poly.pdbx_strand_id
1 'polypeptide(L)'
;MATSQQYGSAGQVGGPSAPQPAPQQPIASGSGVSAGGLPAPANGSTSTPVSILSTSVTLTARQLAVFKPAKVFSEAVKRGKDITSLAYDAKGDYLLTAAEDDVFNLYSCKKGKLTKTFYSKKYGIDLARFTHKPDCILHASTRGDNSIRFHSLQENKYLSYFRGHESRVTSLQMSPVDDTFMSAAANESVRLWDLKSSKAFGKLRMQGHGVVAYDSSGQVIAIALNERAAIVLYDIKQFEKAPFLTIRIDDSAALSQISYPPRYPTITYIEFAPGAGNTILVGTAGGVHYLIDAFTGALRRRLVGGQGGRIGLEPEGLAAVDAYAASEKEAEEEKGNEGEGDKTEEGTEEEKKATPRSMFVPGAGISGSECCFTPDGAFIVSGSATGQIFMWQVPTDFREVDNGRNLDPVAVLHGHQGPSRCVAFNPRTAMLASAGRKLAFWLPDLDEDV
;
A
#
# COMPACT_ATOMS: atom_id res chain seq x y z
N MET A 1 10.87 -22.77 67.45
CA MET A 1 12.29 -22.51 67.76
C MET A 1 12.70 -21.50 66.67
N ALA A 2 12.54 -20.24 66.85
CA ALA A 2 13.33 -19.23 67.50
C ALA A 2 14.80 -19.29 67.09
N THR A 3 15.24 -18.32 66.31
CA THR A 3 16.19 -17.30 66.74
C THR A 3 16.42 -16.25 65.67
N SER A 4 16.13 -15.06 66.09
CA SER A 4 16.52 -13.74 65.57
C SER A 4 18.01 -13.49 65.77
N GLN A 5 18.66 -12.71 64.92
CA GLN A 5 19.67 -11.74 65.33
C GLN A 5 19.77 -10.56 64.33
N GLN A 6 19.68 -9.40 64.95
CA GLN A 6 19.90 -8.05 64.47
C GLN A 6 21.38 -7.62 64.52
N TYR A 7 21.61 -6.43 64.00
CA TYR A 7 22.74 -5.46 64.02
C TYR A 7 23.65 -5.52 62.80
N GLY A 8 24.02 -4.46 62.13
CA GLY A 8 24.19 -3.08 62.58
C GLY A 8 24.47 -2.13 61.42
N SER A 9 24.29 -0.90 61.74
CA SER A 9 24.36 0.34 60.97
C SER A 9 25.78 0.77 60.57
N ALA A 10 25.80 1.68 59.60
CA ALA A 10 26.66 2.85 59.44
C ALA A 10 27.52 2.91 58.17
N GLY A 11 27.46 4.07 57.50
CA GLY A 11 28.46 4.51 56.55
C GLY A 11 27.90 5.38 55.41
N GLN A 12 27.49 6.61 55.69
CA GLN A 12 27.37 7.65 54.69
C GLN A 12 28.78 8.03 54.19
N VAL A 13 28.98 8.02 52.88
CA VAL A 13 30.07 8.75 52.21
C VAL A 13 29.48 9.50 51.02
N GLY A 14 29.67 10.81 50.99
CA GLY A 14 29.13 11.73 50.04
C GLY A 14 29.77 11.60 48.66
N GLY A 15 28.96 11.73 47.63
CA GLY A 15 29.38 11.88 46.26
C GLY A 15 29.30 13.39 45.85
N PRO A 16 30.12 13.83 44.92
CA PRO A 16 30.26 15.26 44.60
C PRO A 16 29.12 15.79 43.72
N SER A 17 28.73 17.01 44.03
CA SER A 17 27.71 17.85 43.38
C SER A 17 28.07 18.21 41.95
N ALA A 18 27.07 18.18 41.08
CA ALA A 18 27.12 18.72 39.72
C ALA A 18 27.11 20.26 39.73
N PRO A 19 27.82 20.94 38.80
CA PRO A 19 27.84 22.41 38.73
C PRO A 19 26.58 22.98 38.06
N GLN A 20 26.08 24.08 38.66
CA GLN A 20 24.99 24.90 38.12
C GLN A 20 25.48 25.81 36.97
N PRO A 21 24.63 26.14 35.99
CA PRO A 21 24.95 27.11 34.96
C PRO A 21 24.85 28.57 35.45
N ALA A 22 25.79 29.39 34.97
CA ALA A 22 25.89 30.81 35.30
C ALA A 22 24.82 31.67 34.59
N PRO A 23 24.45 32.87 35.15
CA PRO A 23 23.43 33.74 34.61
C PRO A 23 23.94 34.59 33.43
N GLN A 24 23.10 34.74 32.43
CA GLN A 24 23.31 35.64 31.28
C GLN A 24 22.94 37.08 31.65
N GLN A 25 23.82 38.02 31.32
CA GLN A 25 23.59 39.47 31.44
C GLN A 25 22.97 40.03 30.14
N PRO A 26 22.18 41.11 30.22
CA PRO A 26 21.51 41.74 29.08
C PRO A 26 22.45 42.73 28.35
N ILE A 27 22.36 42.74 27.01
CA ILE A 27 23.07 43.68 26.16
C ILE A 27 22.17 44.87 25.85
N ALA A 28 22.72 46.06 26.13
CA ALA A 28 22.08 47.33 25.97
C ALA A 28 22.00 47.81 24.51
N SER A 29 20.93 48.56 24.26
CA SER A 29 20.66 49.37 23.08
C SER A 29 21.61 50.58 22.97
N GLY A 30 22.12 50.81 21.74
CA GLY A 30 22.89 52.02 21.43
C GLY A 30 22.50 52.55 20.05
N SER A 31 21.83 53.70 20.07
CA SER A 31 21.52 54.53 18.90
C SER A 31 22.71 55.38 18.49
N GLY A 32 22.91 55.63 17.20
CA GLY A 32 23.91 56.55 16.69
C GLY A 32 23.78 56.88 15.21
N VAL A 33 23.52 58.11 14.92
CA VAL A 33 23.15 58.79 13.69
C VAL A 33 24.33 59.15 12.79
N SER A 34 24.11 59.28 11.50
CA SER A 34 24.38 60.32 10.49
C SER A 34 25.31 59.96 9.33
N ALA A 35 24.76 60.06 8.19
CA ALA A 35 24.96 60.99 7.05
C ALA A 35 26.15 60.79 6.15
N GLY A 36 25.85 60.69 4.85
CA GLY A 36 26.73 61.25 3.80
C GLY A 36 26.90 60.44 2.51
N GLY A 37 26.27 60.90 1.44
CA GLY A 37 26.88 60.89 0.11
C GLY A 37 26.46 59.89 -0.93
N LEU A 38 25.68 60.35 -1.90
CA LEU A 38 25.35 59.80 -3.25
C LEU A 38 26.59 59.81 -4.19
N PRO A 39 26.63 59.16 -5.42
CA PRO A 39 25.50 58.76 -6.27
C PRO A 39 25.65 57.37 -6.94
N ALA A 40 24.56 56.96 -7.60
CA ALA A 40 24.42 55.81 -8.47
C ALA A 40 25.21 55.94 -9.82
N PRO A 41 25.43 54.80 -10.55
CA PRO A 41 24.56 54.60 -11.71
C PRO A 41 24.03 53.16 -11.92
N ALA A 42 23.01 53.18 -12.71
CA ALA A 42 22.06 52.24 -13.16
C ALA A 42 22.57 50.97 -13.86
N ASN A 43 21.60 50.03 -13.92
CA ASN A 43 21.44 48.87 -14.79
C ASN A 43 21.91 47.50 -14.23
N GLY A 44 20.97 46.84 -13.61
CA GLY A 44 20.99 45.40 -13.37
C GLY A 44 19.55 44.98 -13.17
N SER A 45 19.00 44.29 -14.14
CA SER A 45 17.69 43.67 -14.11
C SER A 45 17.55 42.78 -12.89
N THR A 46 16.84 43.25 -11.88
CA THR A 46 16.42 42.46 -10.74
C THR A 46 15.32 41.51 -11.21
N SER A 47 15.72 40.29 -11.54
CA SER A 47 14.78 39.17 -11.54
C SER A 47 14.36 38.95 -10.08
N THR A 48 13.19 39.48 -9.71
CA THR A 48 12.49 39.09 -8.51
C THR A 48 12.37 37.56 -8.50
N PRO A 49 12.77 36.87 -7.42
CA PRO A 49 12.46 35.46 -7.30
C PRO A 49 10.95 35.36 -7.28
N VAL A 50 10.38 34.74 -8.31
CA VAL A 50 9.00 34.34 -8.34
C VAL A 50 8.86 33.34 -7.17
N SER A 51 8.33 33.81 -6.07
CA SER A 51 7.86 32.95 -5.00
C SER A 51 6.78 32.07 -5.62
N ILE A 52 7.17 30.83 -5.93
CA ILE A 52 6.21 29.78 -6.28
C ILE A 52 5.43 29.53 -5.00
N LEU A 53 4.35 30.27 -4.82
CA LEU A 53 3.31 29.93 -3.88
C LEU A 53 2.88 28.52 -4.28
N SER A 54 3.20 27.54 -3.46
CA SER A 54 2.65 26.20 -3.57
C SER A 54 1.17 26.32 -3.18
N THR A 55 0.33 26.64 -4.17
CA THR A 55 -1.12 26.56 -4.03
C THR A 55 -1.47 25.11 -3.89
N SER A 56 -1.84 24.67 -2.69
CA SER A 56 -2.50 23.38 -2.50
C SER A 56 -3.85 23.47 -3.20
N VAL A 57 -4.03 22.70 -4.27
CA VAL A 57 -5.30 22.57 -4.97
C VAL A 57 -6.08 21.47 -4.29
N THR A 58 -7.25 21.79 -3.76
CA THR A 58 -8.19 20.78 -3.25
C THR A 58 -8.82 20.07 -4.45
N LEU A 59 -8.75 18.76 -4.48
CA LEU A 59 -9.38 17.96 -5.52
C LEU A 59 -10.91 18.05 -5.42
N THR A 60 -11.56 18.19 -6.54
CA THR A 60 -13.03 18.17 -6.66
C THR A 60 -13.48 17.00 -7.52
N ALA A 61 -14.71 16.52 -7.32
CA ALA A 61 -15.30 15.46 -8.14
C ALA A 61 -15.29 15.82 -9.64
N ARG A 62 -15.53 17.11 -9.95
CA ARG A 62 -15.50 17.60 -11.34
C ARG A 62 -14.10 17.50 -11.96
N GLN A 63 -13.05 17.86 -11.21
CA GLN A 63 -11.67 17.72 -11.69
C GLN A 63 -11.28 16.27 -11.89
N LEU A 64 -11.73 15.36 -11.00
CA LEU A 64 -11.45 13.93 -11.13
C LEU A 64 -12.18 13.32 -12.33
N ALA A 65 -13.39 13.78 -12.63
CA ALA A 65 -14.18 13.28 -13.77
C ALA A 65 -13.56 13.60 -15.15
N VAL A 66 -12.72 14.63 -15.22
CA VAL A 66 -12.02 15.02 -16.46
C VAL A 66 -10.61 14.44 -16.61
N PHE A 67 -10.24 13.49 -15.74
CA PHE A 67 -8.96 12.79 -15.88
C PHE A 67 -8.95 11.96 -17.17
N LYS A 68 -7.91 12.14 -17.98
CA LYS A 68 -7.69 11.38 -19.21
C LYS A 68 -6.32 10.71 -19.21
N PRO A 69 -6.14 9.56 -19.89
CA PRO A 69 -4.85 8.93 -20.01
C PRO A 69 -3.90 9.79 -20.84
N ALA A 70 -3.06 10.56 -20.19
CA ALA A 70 -2.10 11.46 -20.82
C ALA A 70 -0.90 10.70 -21.43
N LYS A 71 -0.53 9.57 -20.82
CA LYS A 71 0.56 8.73 -21.31
C LYS A 71 0.28 7.25 -21.01
N VAL A 72 0.42 6.42 -22.05
CA VAL A 72 0.29 4.96 -21.92
C VAL A 72 1.62 4.31 -22.33
N PHE A 73 2.11 3.41 -21.48
CA PHE A 73 3.31 2.60 -21.72
C PHE A 73 2.87 1.18 -22.07
N SER A 74 2.80 0.87 -23.35
CA SER A 74 2.38 -0.44 -23.87
C SER A 74 3.44 -1.52 -23.68
N GLU A 75 4.71 -1.12 -23.52
CA GLU A 75 5.86 -2.02 -23.34
C GLU A 75 6.38 -2.02 -21.90
N ALA A 76 5.52 -1.62 -20.94
CA ALA A 76 5.89 -1.57 -19.53
C ALA A 76 6.23 -2.96 -18.96
N VAL A 77 5.66 -3.99 -19.55
CA VAL A 77 5.82 -5.40 -19.16
C VAL A 77 5.78 -6.28 -20.43
N LYS A 78 6.35 -7.47 -20.37
CA LYS A 78 6.30 -8.43 -21.46
C LYS A 78 4.87 -8.87 -21.78
N ARG A 79 4.63 -9.21 -23.05
CA ARG A 79 3.33 -9.70 -23.52
C ARG A 79 2.85 -10.89 -22.67
N GLY A 80 1.60 -10.84 -22.22
CA GLY A 80 0.99 -11.89 -21.39
C GLY A 80 1.36 -11.85 -19.91
N LYS A 81 2.07 -10.80 -19.45
CA LYS A 81 2.41 -10.57 -18.04
C LYS A 81 1.79 -9.28 -17.54
N ASP A 82 1.61 -9.20 -16.24
CA ASP A 82 0.98 -8.06 -15.60
C ASP A 82 1.93 -7.34 -14.63
N ILE A 83 1.65 -6.05 -14.43
CA ILE A 83 2.24 -5.27 -13.36
C ILE A 83 1.52 -5.63 -12.07
N THR A 84 2.28 -5.99 -11.04
CA THR A 84 1.76 -6.48 -9.76
C THR A 84 1.79 -5.44 -8.64
N SER A 85 2.63 -4.42 -8.74
CA SER A 85 2.63 -3.35 -7.74
C SER A 85 3.06 -2.01 -8.32
N LEU A 86 2.51 -0.94 -7.74
CA LEU A 86 2.85 0.44 -7.97
C LEU A 86 3.27 1.10 -6.67
N ALA A 87 4.27 1.97 -6.72
CA ALA A 87 4.64 2.81 -5.60
C ALA A 87 5.20 4.14 -6.09
N TYR A 88 4.69 5.26 -5.57
CA TYR A 88 5.29 6.57 -5.73
C TYR A 88 6.35 6.81 -4.65
N ASP A 89 7.36 7.59 -4.97
CA ASP A 89 8.22 8.16 -3.95
C ASP A 89 7.49 9.28 -3.16
N ALA A 90 7.99 9.62 -1.98
CA ALA A 90 7.34 10.62 -1.11
C ALA A 90 7.25 12.03 -1.74
N LYS A 91 8.08 12.32 -2.73
CA LYS A 91 8.06 13.59 -3.48
C LYS A 91 7.14 13.57 -4.68
N GLY A 92 6.64 12.39 -5.09
CA GLY A 92 5.85 12.23 -6.30
C GLY A 92 6.63 12.44 -7.61
N ASP A 93 7.97 12.42 -7.54
CA ASP A 93 8.83 12.62 -8.71
C ASP A 93 9.02 11.34 -9.52
N TYR A 94 8.94 10.19 -8.85
CA TYR A 94 9.14 8.88 -9.45
C TYR A 94 8.01 7.91 -9.12
N LEU A 95 7.69 7.07 -10.11
CA LEU A 95 6.83 5.91 -9.95
C LEU A 95 7.67 4.65 -10.19
N LEU A 96 7.57 3.70 -9.27
CA LEU A 96 8.15 2.37 -9.37
C LEU A 96 7.05 1.37 -9.70
N THR A 97 7.31 0.46 -10.65
CA THR A 97 6.43 -0.66 -10.98
C THR A 97 7.18 -1.96 -10.81
N ALA A 98 6.55 -2.98 -10.24
CA ALA A 98 7.04 -4.36 -10.30
C ALA A 98 6.08 -5.20 -11.13
N ALA A 99 6.61 -6.22 -11.82
CA ALA A 99 5.83 -7.02 -12.75
C ALA A 99 6.21 -8.51 -12.70
N GLU A 100 5.29 -9.36 -13.16
CA GLU A 100 5.44 -10.83 -13.19
C GLU A 100 6.57 -11.32 -14.11
N ASP A 101 7.14 -10.46 -14.94
CA ASP A 101 8.27 -10.79 -15.82
C ASP A 101 9.65 -10.60 -15.15
N ASP A 102 9.66 -10.48 -13.82
CA ASP A 102 10.84 -10.28 -12.97
C ASP A 102 11.58 -8.95 -13.24
N VAL A 103 10.83 -7.98 -13.77
CA VAL A 103 11.33 -6.64 -14.10
C VAL A 103 10.66 -5.62 -13.20
N PHE A 104 11.41 -4.62 -12.81
CA PHE A 104 10.85 -3.43 -12.22
C PHE A 104 11.40 -2.18 -12.91
N ASN A 105 10.51 -1.24 -13.11
CA ASN A 105 10.76 -0.04 -13.87
C ASN A 105 10.58 1.20 -13.03
N LEU A 106 11.49 2.15 -13.20
CA LEU A 106 11.43 3.47 -12.57
C LEU A 106 11.05 4.50 -13.64
N TYR A 107 9.94 5.19 -13.42
CA TYR A 107 9.43 6.22 -14.30
C TYR A 107 9.57 7.59 -13.65
N SER A 108 9.96 8.60 -14.43
CA SER A 108 9.89 10.00 -13.98
C SER A 108 8.49 10.55 -14.26
N CYS A 109 7.79 10.94 -13.21
CA CYS A 109 6.44 11.52 -13.30
C CYS A 109 6.45 12.86 -14.05
N LYS A 110 7.42 13.74 -13.73
CA LYS A 110 7.58 15.05 -14.38
C LYS A 110 7.87 14.96 -15.88
N LYS A 111 8.66 13.96 -16.31
CA LYS A 111 9.05 13.78 -17.70
C LYS A 111 8.11 12.86 -18.47
N GLY A 112 7.22 12.12 -17.79
CA GLY A 112 6.36 11.10 -18.39
C GLY A 112 7.17 10.04 -19.15
N LYS A 113 8.32 9.61 -18.64
CA LYS A 113 9.25 8.70 -19.33
C LYS A 113 9.80 7.63 -18.39
N LEU A 114 10.07 6.45 -18.96
CA LEU A 114 10.88 5.42 -18.33
C LEU A 114 12.29 5.95 -18.10
N THR A 115 12.77 5.89 -16.87
CA THR A 115 14.09 6.36 -16.47
C THR A 115 15.09 5.21 -16.43
N LYS A 116 14.71 4.11 -15.79
CA LYS A 116 15.61 2.96 -15.59
C LYS A 116 14.80 1.68 -15.47
N THR A 117 15.35 0.60 -16.01
CA THR A 117 14.82 -0.77 -15.90
C THR A 117 15.78 -1.63 -15.11
N PHE A 118 15.25 -2.43 -14.22
CA PHE A 118 16.00 -3.36 -13.38
C PHE A 118 15.48 -4.78 -13.56
N TYR A 119 16.35 -5.75 -13.41
CA TYR A 119 16.04 -7.17 -13.62
C TYR A 119 16.34 -7.97 -12.35
N SER A 120 15.37 -8.75 -11.90
CA SER A 120 15.49 -9.66 -10.77
C SER A 120 15.20 -11.12 -11.15
N LYS A 121 15.72 -11.57 -12.31
CA LYS A 121 15.42 -12.88 -12.91
C LYS A 121 15.65 -14.07 -11.96
N LYS A 122 16.63 -13.98 -11.07
CA LYS A 122 16.98 -15.08 -10.14
C LYS A 122 15.96 -15.20 -9.00
N TYR A 123 15.45 -14.08 -8.50
CA TYR A 123 14.65 -14.05 -7.28
C TYR A 123 13.23 -13.57 -7.49
N GLY A 124 12.91 -13.06 -8.67
CA GLY A 124 11.65 -12.40 -8.93
C GLY A 124 11.52 -11.10 -8.16
N ILE A 125 10.41 -10.42 -8.32
CA ILE A 125 10.10 -9.19 -7.60
C ILE A 125 8.59 -9.03 -7.45
N ASP A 126 8.17 -8.57 -6.28
CA ASP A 126 6.80 -8.15 -6.01
C ASP A 126 6.78 -7.15 -4.85
N LEU A 127 5.65 -6.46 -4.66
CA LEU A 127 5.40 -5.56 -3.52
C LEU A 127 6.50 -4.50 -3.32
N ALA A 128 6.98 -3.92 -4.41
CA ALA A 128 8.03 -2.92 -4.34
C ALA A 128 7.54 -1.65 -3.63
N ARG A 129 8.32 -1.15 -2.67
CA ARG A 129 8.02 0.04 -1.85
C ARG A 129 9.26 0.92 -1.72
N PHE A 130 9.11 2.23 -1.86
CA PHE A 130 10.17 3.17 -1.50
C PHE A 130 10.40 3.19 0.01
N THR A 131 11.63 3.47 0.41
CA THR A 131 12.01 3.70 1.81
C THR A 131 12.25 5.17 2.06
N HIS A 132 12.45 5.57 3.31
CA HIS A 132 12.83 6.95 3.65
C HIS A 132 14.22 7.31 3.14
N LYS A 133 15.06 6.30 2.90
CA LYS A 133 16.37 6.52 2.29
C LYS A 133 16.23 6.80 0.80
N PRO A 134 16.78 7.91 0.30
CA PRO A 134 16.70 8.24 -1.12
C PRO A 134 17.20 7.11 -2.01
N ASP A 135 16.55 6.92 -3.15
CA ASP A 135 16.91 5.93 -4.17
C ASP A 135 17.01 4.48 -3.65
N CYS A 136 16.34 4.17 -2.57
CA CYS A 136 16.31 2.83 -2.00
C CYS A 136 14.87 2.29 -1.90
N ILE A 137 14.74 1.00 -2.17
CA ILE A 137 13.47 0.30 -2.15
C ILE A 137 13.55 -0.98 -1.33
N LEU A 138 12.40 -1.38 -0.80
CA LEU A 138 12.13 -2.74 -0.34
C LEU A 138 11.32 -3.48 -1.39
N HIS A 139 11.57 -4.76 -1.55
CA HIS A 139 10.74 -5.64 -2.36
C HIS A 139 10.77 -7.08 -1.85
N ALA A 140 9.70 -7.81 -2.10
CA ALA A 140 9.62 -9.23 -1.81
C ALA A 140 10.11 -10.07 -2.99
N SER A 141 10.74 -11.19 -2.69
CA SER A 141 11.11 -12.20 -3.70
C SER A 141 9.92 -13.08 -4.02
N THR A 142 9.81 -13.45 -5.27
CA THR A 142 8.76 -14.38 -5.74
C THR A 142 9.31 -15.76 -6.13
N ARG A 143 10.65 -15.88 -6.20
CA ARG A 143 11.36 -17.11 -6.61
C ARG A 143 12.61 -17.34 -5.78
N GLY A 144 13.00 -18.59 -5.66
CA GLY A 144 14.25 -19.01 -5.02
C GLY A 144 14.24 -18.94 -3.50
N ASP A 145 13.69 -17.90 -2.96
CA ASP A 145 13.47 -17.71 -1.52
C ASP A 145 12.28 -16.77 -1.28
N ASN A 146 11.87 -16.62 -0.01
CA ASN A 146 10.81 -15.69 0.42
C ASN A 146 11.40 -14.46 1.15
N SER A 147 12.65 -14.11 0.87
CA SER A 147 13.29 -12.98 1.53
C SER A 147 12.80 -11.65 1.00
N ILE A 148 12.79 -10.66 1.88
CA ILE A 148 12.60 -9.26 1.52
C ILE A 148 13.98 -8.66 1.33
N ARG A 149 14.14 -7.87 0.29
CA ARG A 149 15.42 -7.27 -0.13
C ARG A 149 15.36 -5.76 -0.03
N PHE A 150 16.38 -5.21 0.59
CA PHE A 150 16.65 -3.78 0.59
C PHE A 150 17.65 -3.47 -0.54
N HIS A 151 17.22 -2.65 -1.49
CA HIS A 151 17.92 -2.47 -2.77
C HIS A 151 18.17 -0.99 -3.04
N SER A 152 19.42 -0.64 -3.39
CA SER A 152 19.78 0.67 -3.89
C SER A 152 19.59 0.75 -5.41
N LEU A 153 18.71 1.64 -5.86
CA LEU A 153 18.42 1.87 -7.28
C LEU A 153 19.59 2.59 -7.99
N GLN A 154 20.34 3.42 -7.24
CA GLN A 154 21.48 4.14 -7.77
C GLN A 154 22.61 3.17 -8.12
N GLU A 155 23.04 2.37 -7.14
CA GLU A 155 24.15 1.43 -7.29
C GLU A 155 23.74 0.10 -7.91
N ASN A 156 22.42 -0.18 -7.99
CA ASN A 156 21.85 -1.46 -8.41
C ASN A 156 22.42 -2.64 -7.59
N LYS A 157 22.46 -2.47 -6.26
CA LYS A 157 22.97 -3.46 -5.30
C LYS A 157 21.99 -3.72 -4.18
N TYR A 158 21.97 -4.94 -3.71
CA TYR A 158 21.26 -5.30 -2.49
C TYR A 158 22.06 -4.85 -1.28
N LEU A 159 21.45 -4.03 -0.43
CA LEU A 159 22.07 -3.49 0.78
C LEU A 159 21.87 -4.44 1.97
N SER A 160 20.71 -5.10 2.05
CA SER A 160 20.37 -6.04 3.11
C SER A 160 19.35 -7.08 2.65
N TYR A 161 19.28 -8.19 3.41
CA TYR A 161 18.33 -9.26 3.20
C TYR A 161 17.60 -9.56 4.51
N PHE A 162 16.28 -9.55 4.49
CA PHE A 162 15.43 -9.89 5.62
C PHE A 162 14.89 -11.30 5.40
N ARG A 163 15.50 -12.27 6.07
CA ARG A 163 15.18 -13.69 5.94
C ARG A 163 14.37 -14.14 7.14
N GLY A 164 13.37 -14.97 6.89
CA GLY A 164 12.55 -15.51 7.97
C GLY A 164 11.22 -16.06 7.50
N HIS A 165 10.61 -15.45 6.46
CA HIS A 165 9.38 -16.00 5.89
C HIS A 165 9.65 -17.34 5.17
N GLU A 166 8.82 -18.33 5.46
CA GLU A 166 8.85 -19.66 4.86
C GLU A 166 7.90 -19.75 3.67
N SER A 167 6.90 -18.87 3.60
CA SER A 167 5.97 -18.75 2.50
C SER A 167 6.04 -17.39 1.82
N ARG A 168 5.36 -17.27 0.67
CA ARG A 168 5.35 -16.04 -0.14
C ARG A 168 4.82 -14.86 0.67
N VAL A 169 5.54 -13.75 0.61
CA VAL A 169 5.10 -12.48 1.18
C VAL A 169 3.91 -11.95 0.38
N THR A 170 2.82 -11.64 1.07
CA THR A 170 1.55 -11.18 0.48
C THR A 170 1.30 -9.70 0.69
N SER A 171 1.95 -9.09 1.68
CA SER A 171 1.83 -7.66 1.95
C SER A 171 3.14 -7.13 2.52
N LEU A 172 3.53 -5.94 2.11
CA LEU A 172 4.74 -5.25 2.52
C LEU A 172 4.44 -3.76 2.64
N GLN A 173 4.65 -3.19 3.81
CA GLN A 173 4.40 -1.78 4.09
C GLN A 173 5.56 -1.18 4.88
N MET A 174 5.97 0.01 4.46
CA MET A 174 6.96 0.83 5.17
C MET A 174 6.26 1.65 6.25
N SER A 175 6.86 1.78 7.43
CA SER A 175 6.38 2.73 8.44
C SER A 175 6.38 4.15 7.86
N PRO A 176 5.38 4.99 8.13
CA PRO A 176 5.37 6.36 7.61
C PRO A 176 6.33 7.30 8.35
N VAL A 177 6.86 6.91 9.49
CA VAL A 177 7.61 7.81 10.40
C VAL A 177 9.06 7.39 10.67
N ASP A 178 9.38 6.11 10.51
CA ASP A 178 10.71 5.58 10.84
C ASP A 178 11.19 4.50 9.86
N ASP A 179 12.44 4.02 10.05
CA ASP A 179 13.07 3.01 9.22
C ASP A 179 12.61 1.57 9.54
N THR A 180 11.42 1.40 10.11
CA THR A 180 10.82 0.08 10.31
C THR A 180 9.85 -0.26 9.19
N PHE A 181 9.57 -1.54 9.02
CA PHE A 181 8.58 -2.00 8.06
C PHE A 181 7.91 -3.28 8.53
N MET A 182 6.79 -3.58 7.93
CA MET A 182 5.96 -4.72 8.25
C MET A 182 5.74 -5.58 7.01
N SER A 183 5.73 -6.89 7.19
CA SER A 183 5.43 -7.85 6.13
C SER A 183 4.51 -8.94 6.62
N ALA A 184 3.61 -9.40 5.75
CA ALA A 184 2.79 -10.57 5.97
C ALA A 184 3.11 -11.64 4.94
N ALA A 185 3.10 -12.92 5.35
CA ALA A 185 3.25 -14.06 4.46
C ALA A 185 2.07 -15.02 4.61
N ALA A 186 1.70 -15.63 3.47
CA ALA A 186 0.52 -16.50 3.40
C ALA A 186 0.63 -17.69 4.36
N ASN A 187 -0.42 -17.93 5.17
CA ASN A 187 -0.51 -19.04 6.13
C ASN A 187 0.65 -19.13 7.13
N GLU A 188 1.30 -18.02 7.45
CA GLU A 188 2.48 -18.02 8.31
C GLU A 188 2.44 -16.97 9.41
N SER A 189 2.87 -15.75 9.11
CA SER A 189 3.02 -14.70 10.11
C SER A 189 3.10 -13.31 9.50
N VAL A 190 2.73 -12.34 10.32
CA VAL A 190 3.14 -10.94 10.16
C VAL A 190 4.43 -10.73 10.94
N ARG A 191 5.37 -10.00 10.37
CA ARG A 191 6.66 -9.68 10.98
C ARG A 191 6.94 -8.20 10.94
N LEU A 192 7.57 -7.71 12.00
CA LEU A 192 8.06 -6.35 12.14
C LEU A 192 9.58 -6.35 12.03
N TRP A 193 10.11 -5.45 11.24
CA TRP A 193 11.52 -5.37 10.89
C TRP A 193 12.06 -3.94 11.03
N ASP A 194 13.35 -3.83 11.27
CA ASP A 194 14.09 -2.57 11.21
C ASP A 194 15.12 -2.68 10.08
N LEU A 195 15.23 -1.67 9.20
CA LEU A 195 16.19 -1.64 8.09
C LEU A 195 17.65 -1.80 8.55
N LYS A 196 17.94 -1.46 9.81
CA LYS A 196 19.27 -1.59 10.42
C LYS A 196 19.57 -2.99 10.93
N SER A 197 18.53 -3.82 11.12
CA SER A 197 18.66 -5.17 11.66
C SER A 197 18.08 -6.19 10.69
N SER A 198 18.84 -7.23 10.37
CA SER A 198 18.36 -8.33 9.52
C SER A 198 17.37 -9.27 10.21
N LYS A 199 17.10 -9.08 11.51
CA LYS A 199 16.20 -9.90 12.33
C LYS A 199 14.89 -9.16 12.57
N ALA A 200 13.78 -9.91 12.49
CA ALA A 200 12.48 -9.39 12.91
C ALA A 200 12.47 -9.19 14.43
N PHE A 201 11.95 -8.06 14.88
CA PHE A 201 11.77 -7.76 16.30
C PHE A 201 10.37 -8.10 16.81
N GLY A 202 9.40 -8.32 15.89
CA GLY A 202 8.05 -8.76 16.20
C GLY A 202 7.57 -9.84 15.24
N LYS A 203 6.79 -10.81 15.75
CA LYS A 203 6.20 -11.90 14.95
C LYS A 203 4.82 -12.26 15.50
N LEU A 204 3.79 -12.19 14.63
CA LEU A 204 2.44 -12.66 14.93
C LEU A 204 2.06 -13.76 13.95
N ARG A 205 1.69 -14.94 14.44
CA ARG A 205 1.21 -16.05 13.60
C ARG A 205 -0.19 -15.75 13.07
N MET A 206 -0.41 -16.08 11.82
CA MET A 206 -1.70 -15.92 11.16
C MET A 206 -1.93 -17.04 10.15
N GLN A 207 -3.17 -17.21 9.78
CA GLN A 207 -3.61 -18.13 8.72
C GLN A 207 -4.24 -17.32 7.58
N GLY A 208 -4.25 -17.88 6.39
CA GLY A 208 -4.80 -17.26 5.21
C GLY A 208 -3.89 -16.20 4.58
N HIS A 209 -4.49 -15.39 3.72
CA HIS A 209 -3.83 -14.27 3.05
C HIS A 209 -3.73 -13.08 4.01
N GLY A 210 -2.52 -12.67 4.34
CA GLY A 210 -2.27 -11.56 5.24
C GLY A 210 -2.14 -10.23 4.51
N VAL A 211 -2.81 -9.22 5.03
CA VAL A 211 -2.67 -7.82 4.59
C VAL A 211 -2.40 -6.94 5.80
N VAL A 212 -1.47 -6.03 5.65
CA VAL A 212 -1.02 -5.17 6.74
C VAL A 212 -1.01 -3.71 6.32
N ALA A 213 -1.29 -2.82 7.26
CA ALA A 213 -1.22 -1.38 7.07
C ALA A 213 -0.77 -0.67 8.34
N TYR A 214 -0.07 0.46 8.17
CA TYR A 214 0.20 1.43 9.23
C TYR A 214 -0.82 2.56 9.18
N ASP A 215 -1.13 3.11 10.35
CA ASP A 215 -1.77 4.43 10.41
C ASP A 215 -0.74 5.54 10.09
N SER A 216 -1.21 6.77 9.90
CA SER A 216 -0.35 7.91 9.57
C SER A 216 0.64 8.29 10.67
N SER A 217 0.37 7.92 11.92
CA SER A 217 1.27 8.15 13.06
C SER A 217 2.35 7.10 13.21
N GLY A 218 2.23 5.95 12.52
CA GLY A 218 3.12 4.80 12.65
C GLY A 218 3.00 4.06 14.00
N GLN A 219 1.99 4.39 14.83
CA GLN A 219 1.80 3.77 16.14
C GLN A 219 0.77 2.64 16.10
N VAL A 220 -0.22 2.75 15.23
CA VAL A 220 -1.25 1.74 15.07
C VAL A 220 -0.98 0.94 13.81
N ILE A 221 -1.16 -0.37 13.91
CA ILE A 221 -1.09 -1.28 12.78
C ILE A 221 -2.39 -2.05 12.65
N ALA A 222 -2.84 -2.21 11.40
CA ALA A 222 -3.98 -3.02 11.03
C ALA A 222 -3.51 -4.30 10.34
N ILE A 223 -4.12 -5.43 10.70
CA ILE A 223 -3.83 -6.74 10.13
C ILE A 223 -5.13 -7.40 9.73
N ALA A 224 -5.30 -7.75 8.45
CA ALA A 224 -6.44 -8.53 7.99
C ALA A 224 -6.26 -10.01 8.30
N LEU A 225 -7.29 -10.59 8.88
CA LEU A 225 -7.44 -12.02 9.13
C LEU A 225 -8.53 -12.57 8.21
N ASN A 226 -8.15 -12.92 6.98
CA ASN A 226 -9.10 -13.30 5.94
C ASN A 226 -9.97 -14.51 6.27
N GLU A 227 -9.45 -15.48 7.04
CA GLU A 227 -10.25 -16.64 7.48
C GLU A 227 -11.43 -16.26 8.37
N ARG A 228 -11.35 -15.13 9.05
CA ARG A 228 -12.34 -14.67 10.01
C ARG A 228 -13.14 -13.46 9.51
N ALA A 229 -12.87 -13.00 8.28
CA ALA A 229 -13.39 -11.74 7.74
C ALA A 229 -13.25 -10.59 8.76
N ALA A 230 -12.09 -10.49 9.40
CA ALA A 230 -11.83 -9.56 10.48
C ALA A 230 -10.54 -8.79 10.26
N ILE A 231 -10.49 -7.60 10.82
CA ILE A 231 -9.28 -6.76 10.89
C ILE A 231 -8.98 -6.54 12.37
N VAL A 232 -7.75 -6.74 12.75
CA VAL A 232 -7.29 -6.51 14.13
C VAL A 232 -6.34 -5.34 14.17
N LEU A 233 -6.53 -4.46 15.17
CA LEU A 233 -5.68 -3.30 15.39
C LEU A 233 -4.79 -3.50 16.60
N TYR A 234 -3.52 -3.22 16.44
CA TYR A 234 -2.49 -3.31 17.49
C TYR A 234 -1.78 -1.98 17.67
N ASP A 235 -1.39 -1.68 18.89
CA ASP A 235 -0.34 -0.71 19.18
C ASP A 235 1.02 -1.38 18.89
N ILE A 236 1.84 -0.77 18.05
CA ILE A 236 3.15 -1.31 17.66
C ILE A 236 4.08 -1.52 18.86
N LYS A 237 3.96 -0.69 19.90
CA LYS A 237 4.72 -0.80 21.14
C LYS A 237 4.27 -1.95 22.03
N GLN A 238 3.06 -2.45 21.81
CA GLN A 238 2.42 -3.51 22.58
C GLN A 238 2.01 -4.69 21.68
N PHE A 239 2.74 -4.89 20.59
CA PHE A 239 2.43 -5.89 19.57
C PHE A 239 2.36 -7.34 20.11
N GLU A 240 3.04 -7.63 21.22
CA GLU A 240 3.00 -8.94 21.88
C GLU A 240 1.72 -9.19 22.69
N LYS A 241 0.95 -8.11 22.96
CA LYS A 241 -0.32 -8.22 23.69
C LYS A 241 -1.47 -8.52 22.72
N ALA A 242 -2.67 -8.70 23.27
CA ALA A 242 -3.89 -8.83 22.49
C ALA A 242 -4.18 -7.54 21.70
N PRO A 243 -4.84 -7.64 20.53
CA PRO A 243 -5.28 -6.45 19.80
C PRO A 243 -6.21 -5.61 20.65
N PHE A 244 -6.10 -4.29 20.55
CA PHE A 244 -6.99 -3.40 21.30
C PHE A 244 -8.37 -3.26 20.62
N LEU A 245 -8.47 -3.56 19.32
CA LEU A 245 -9.73 -3.59 18.58
C LEU A 245 -9.73 -4.75 17.59
N THR A 246 -10.86 -5.45 17.54
CA THR A 246 -11.14 -6.46 16.50
C THR A 246 -12.40 -6.05 15.76
N ILE A 247 -12.25 -5.74 14.49
CA ILE A 247 -13.30 -5.31 13.59
C ILE A 247 -13.76 -6.52 12.79
N ARG A 248 -15.02 -6.87 12.87
CA ARG A 248 -15.65 -7.87 12.00
C ARG A 248 -16.43 -7.15 10.91
N ILE A 249 -16.16 -7.54 9.67
CA ILE A 249 -16.92 -7.00 8.54
C ILE A 249 -18.22 -7.79 8.47
N ASP A 250 -19.28 -7.24 9.05
CA ASP A 250 -20.62 -7.84 8.96
C ASP A 250 -21.38 -7.22 7.79
N ASP A 251 -21.38 -7.93 6.69
CA ASP A 251 -22.11 -7.61 5.46
C ASP A 251 -22.97 -8.79 4.98
N SER A 252 -23.29 -9.69 5.89
CA SER A 252 -24.02 -10.92 5.60
C SER A 252 -25.34 -10.70 4.88
N ALA A 253 -26.07 -9.63 5.23
CA ALA A 253 -27.35 -9.28 4.61
C ALA A 253 -27.22 -8.95 3.12
N ALA A 254 -26.18 -8.22 2.74
CA ALA A 254 -25.93 -7.87 1.35
C ALA A 254 -25.29 -9.04 0.58
N LEU A 255 -24.35 -9.74 1.19
CA LEU A 255 -23.69 -10.89 0.56
C LEU A 255 -24.63 -12.08 0.35
N SER A 256 -25.64 -12.26 1.20
CA SER A 256 -26.66 -13.32 1.03
C SER A 256 -27.55 -13.12 -0.20
N GLN A 257 -27.62 -11.89 -0.74
CA GLN A 257 -28.29 -11.62 -2.00
C GLN A 257 -27.52 -12.13 -3.22
N ILE A 258 -26.22 -12.32 -3.07
CA ILE A 258 -25.32 -12.78 -4.13
C ILE A 258 -25.07 -14.29 -4.03
N SER A 259 -24.85 -14.79 -2.81
CA SER A 259 -24.47 -16.17 -2.56
C SER A 259 -25.03 -16.67 -1.24
N TYR A 260 -25.60 -17.89 -1.26
CA TYR A 260 -26.04 -18.55 -0.03
C TYR A 260 -25.30 -19.90 0.13
N PRO A 261 -24.56 -20.11 1.24
CA PRO A 261 -24.30 -19.17 2.32
C PRO A 261 -23.47 -17.97 1.88
N PRO A 262 -23.56 -16.81 2.59
CA PRO A 262 -22.83 -15.61 2.23
C PRO A 262 -21.31 -15.85 2.25
N ARG A 263 -20.62 -15.48 1.18
CA ARG A 263 -19.17 -15.61 1.05
C ARG A 263 -18.55 -14.23 1.17
N TYR A 264 -17.70 -14.05 2.17
CA TYR A 264 -16.97 -12.81 2.34
C TYR A 264 -15.83 -12.74 1.31
N PRO A 265 -15.71 -11.62 0.60
CA PRO A 265 -14.62 -11.43 -0.34
C PRO A 265 -13.29 -11.36 0.41
N THR A 266 -12.22 -11.88 -0.21
CA THR A 266 -10.87 -11.81 0.37
C THR A 266 -10.41 -10.35 0.44
N ILE A 267 -9.99 -9.91 1.62
CA ILE A 267 -9.35 -8.62 1.81
C ILE A 267 -7.97 -8.66 1.15
N THR A 268 -7.70 -7.75 0.24
CA THR A 268 -6.46 -7.66 -0.53
C THR A 268 -5.67 -6.40 -0.20
N TYR A 269 -6.34 -5.39 0.33
CA TYR A 269 -5.75 -4.10 0.66
C TYR A 269 -6.35 -3.48 1.90
N ILE A 270 -5.54 -2.78 2.67
CA ILE A 270 -5.98 -1.94 3.80
C ILE A 270 -5.18 -0.64 3.76
N GLU A 271 -5.86 0.48 3.99
CA GLU A 271 -5.24 1.79 4.12
C GLU A 271 -6.01 2.64 5.11
N PHE A 272 -5.32 3.33 6.00
CA PHE A 272 -5.91 4.37 6.84
C PHE A 272 -6.07 5.66 6.06
N ALA A 273 -7.17 6.36 6.26
CA ALA A 273 -7.41 7.64 5.62
C ALA A 273 -6.27 8.61 5.97
N PRO A 274 -5.72 9.33 4.98
CA PRO A 274 -4.71 10.36 5.23
C PRO A 274 -5.19 11.42 6.22
N GLY A 275 -4.28 11.93 7.04
CA GLY A 275 -4.58 12.98 8.03
C GLY A 275 -5.15 12.43 9.32
N ALA A 276 -6.46 12.45 9.50
CA ALA A 276 -7.10 12.10 10.78
C ALA A 276 -7.05 10.61 11.14
N GLY A 277 -6.85 9.71 10.16
CA GLY A 277 -6.75 8.27 10.38
C GLY A 277 -8.01 7.61 10.96
N ASN A 278 -9.15 8.31 10.96
CA ASN A 278 -10.39 7.87 11.58
C ASN A 278 -11.21 6.88 10.72
N THR A 279 -10.80 6.66 9.49
CA THR A 279 -11.47 5.77 8.54
C THR A 279 -10.44 4.81 7.94
N ILE A 280 -10.83 3.55 7.79
CA ILE A 280 -10.03 2.51 7.15
C ILE A 280 -10.71 2.14 5.83
N LEU A 281 -9.98 2.22 4.74
CA LEU A 281 -10.34 1.64 3.46
C LEU A 281 -9.94 0.17 3.45
N VAL A 282 -10.87 -0.68 3.10
CA VAL A 282 -10.66 -2.12 2.95
C VAL A 282 -10.95 -2.49 1.50
N GLY A 283 -9.90 -2.76 0.76
CA GLY A 283 -9.98 -3.30 -0.59
C GLY A 283 -10.21 -4.81 -0.58
N THR A 284 -11.04 -5.29 -1.49
CA THR A 284 -11.33 -6.72 -1.61
C THR A 284 -11.21 -7.20 -3.04
N ALA A 285 -11.03 -8.50 -3.22
CA ALA A 285 -11.00 -9.16 -4.53
C ALA A 285 -12.39 -9.23 -5.20
N GLY A 286 -13.46 -8.92 -4.47
CA GLY A 286 -14.84 -9.15 -4.94
C GLY A 286 -15.50 -7.96 -5.63
N GLY A 287 -14.77 -6.90 -5.98
CA GLY A 287 -15.34 -5.70 -6.63
C GLY A 287 -16.15 -4.80 -5.69
N VAL A 288 -16.21 -5.12 -4.41
CA VAL A 288 -16.82 -4.32 -3.35
C VAL A 288 -15.73 -3.94 -2.36
N HIS A 289 -15.60 -2.66 -2.07
CA HIS A 289 -14.68 -2.20 -1.04
C HIS A 289 -15.47 -1.62 0.13
N TYR A 290 -14.84 -1.50 1.28
CA TYR A 290 -15.50 -1.07 2.50
C TYR A 290 -14.79 0.13 3.12
N LEU A 291 -15.59 1.06 3.66
CA LEU A 291 -15.13 2.10 4.58
C LEU A 291 -15.58 1.75 5.98
N ILE A 292 -14.61 1.67 6.87
CA ILE A 292 -14.81 1.27 8.26
C ILE A 292 -14.32 2.38 9.18
N ASP A 293 -15.02 2.61 10.27
CA ASP A 293 -14.59 3.49 11.33
C ASP A 293 -13.43 2.85 12.11
N ALA A 294 -12.31 3.56 12.22
CA ALA A 294 -11.11 3.04 12.87
C ALA A 294 -11.23 2.95 14.39
N PHE A 295 -12.16 3.69 15.02
CA PHE A 295 -12.35 3.72 16.47
C PHE A 295 -13.42 2.76 16.94
N THR A 296 -14.54 2.74 16.24
CA THR A 296 -15.70 1.92 16.63
C THR A 296 -15.74 0.56 15.92
N GLY A 297 -15.02 0.42 14.80
CA GLY A 297 -15.10 -0.76 13.94
C GLY A 297 -16.38 -0.86 13.13
N ALA A 298 -17.23 0.19 13.12
CA ALA A 298 -18.48 0.18 12.40
C ALA A 298 -18.28 0.25 10.90
N LEU A 299 -19.03 -0.56 10.14
CA LEU A 299 -19.08 -0.48 8.67
C LEU A 299 -19.80 0.82 8.26
N ARG A 300 -19.03 1.81 7.82
CA ARG A 300 -19.54 3.12 7.41
C ARG A 300 -20.25 3.07 6.06
N ARG A 301 -19.54 2.61 5.03
CA ARG A 301 -20.04 2.58 3.65
C ARG A 301 -19.54 1.35 2.93
N ARG A 302 -20.32 0.93 1.97
CA ARG A 302 -19.97 -0.07 0.98
C ARG A 302 -19.76 0.62 -0.35
N LEU A 303 -18.54 0.57 -0.87
CA LEU A 303 -18.18 1.14 -2.18
C LEU A 303 -18.55 0.14 -3.25
N VAL A 304 -19.47 0.52 -4.12
CA VAL A 304 -19.96 -0.34 -5.20
C VAL A 304 -19.63 0.31 -6.53
N GLY A 305 -19.18 -0.49 -7.50
CA GLY A 305 -18.97 -0.05 -8.87
C GLY A 305 -20.10 -0.54 -9.75
N GLY A 306 -20.66 0.34 -10.61
CA GLY A 306 -21.65 -0.03 -11.59
C GLY A 306 -23.06 0.50 -11.33
N GLN A 307 -23.87 0.50 -12.38
CA GLN A 307 -25.24 1.04 -12.34
C GLN A 307 -26.18 0.12 -11.56
N GLY A 308 -26.97 0.69 -10.68
CA GLY A 308 -28.17 0.07 -10.14
C GLY A 308 -28.04 -0.68 -8.82
N GLY A 309 -27.02 -0.38 -7.97
CA GLY A 309 -26.98 -0.88 -6.58
C GLY A 309 -26.81 -2.40 -6.45
N ARG A 310 -26.50 -3.10 -7.50
CA ARG A 310 -26.11 -4.51 -7.44
C ARG A 310 -24.67 -4.58 -6.98
N ILE A 311 -24.43 -5.33 -5.92
CA ILE A 311 -23.10 -5.66 -5.43
C ILE A 311 -22.45 -6.43 -6.58
N GLY A 312 -21.49 -5.77 -7.25
CA GLY A 312 -21.04 -6.13 -8.58
C GLY A 312 -20.20 -7.38 -8.62
N LEU A 313 -20.90 -8.51 -8.69
CA LEU A 313 -20.47 -9.62 -9.50
C LEU A 313 -21.42 -9.63 -10.70
N GLU A 314 -21.25 -8.68 -11.61
CA GLU A 314 -21.86 -8.82 -12.93
C GLU A 314 -21.38 -10.15 -13.52
N PRO A 315 -22.30 -10.93 -14.12
CA PRO A 315 -21.91 -12.20 -14.79
C PRO A 315 -20.79 -12.03 -15.80
N GLU A 316 -20.66 -10.83 -16.39
CA GLU A 316 -19.57 -10.46 -17.30
C GLU A 316 -18.21 -10.34 -16.62
N GLY A 317 -18.16 -9.90 -15.37
CA GLY A 317 -16.93 -9.88 -14.58
C GLY A 317 -16.47 -11.28 -14.19
N LEU A 318 -17.41 -12.17 -13.87
CA LEU A 318 -17.13 -13.59 -13.64
C LEU A 318 -16.71 -14.29 -14.95
N ALA A 319 -17.38 -14.01 -16.06
CA ALA A 319 -17.02 -14.56 -17.37
C ALA A 319 -15.63 -14.06 -17.82
N ALA A 320 -15.23 -12.84 -17.49
CA ALA A 320 -13.89 -12.34 -17.78
C ALA A 320 -12.80 -13.01 -16.91
N VAL A 321 -13.12 -13.33 -15.65
CA VAL A 321 -12.23 -14.08 -14.76
C VAL A 321 -12.14 -15.53 -15.18
N ASP A 322 -13.27 -16.16 -15.59
CA ASP A 322 -13.32 -17.54 -16.07
C ASP A 322 -12.65 -17.67 -17.45
N ALA A 323 -12.83 -16.71 -18.35
CA ALA A 323 -12.15 -16.66 -19.64
C ALA A 323 -10.62 -16.46 -19.48
N TYR A 324 -10.21 -15.69 -18.46
CA TYR A 324 -8.80 -15.52 -18.13
C TYR A 324 -8.20 -16.82 -17.55
N ALA A 325 -8.92 -17.48 -16.64
CA ALA A 325 -8.51 -18.76 -16.07
C ALA A 325 -8.47 -19.89 -17.14
N ALA A 326 -9.36 -19.84 -18.13
CA ALA A 326 -9.35 -20.74 -19.28
C ALA A 326 -8.13 -20.50 -20.19
N SER A 327 -7.79 -19.24 -20.46
CA SER A 327 -6.62 -18.89 -21.27
C SER A 327 -5.28 -19.23 -20.59
N GLU A 328 -5.22 -19.28 -19.26
CA GLU A 328 -4.04 -19.75 -18.53
C GLU A 328 -3.91 -21.29 -18.61
N LYS A 329 -5.02 -22.01 -18.57
CA LYS A 329 -5.01 -23.49 -18.75
C LYS A 329 -4.59 -23.89 -20.15
N GLU A 330 -5.08 -23.23 -21.19
CA GLU A 330 -4.64 -23.45 -22.56
C GLU A 330 -3.15 -23.16 -22.76
N ALA A 331 -2.62 -22.12 -22.08
CA ALA A 331 -1.19 -21.80 -22.15
C ALA A 331 -0.31 -22.77 -21.34
N GLU A 332 -0.84 -23.47 -20.34
CA GLU A 332 -0.15 -24.53 -19.61
C GLU A 332 -0.23 -25.86 -20.35
N GLU A 333 -1.33 -26.17 -21.04
CA GLU A 333 -1.48 -27.36 -21.87
C GLU A 333 -0.60 -27.31 -23.12
N GLU A 334 -0.42 -26.15 -23.76
CA GLU A 334 0.55 -25.99 -24.86
C GLU A 334 2.01 -26.23 -24.45
N LYS A 335 2.35 -25.95 -23.18
CA LYS A 335 3.70 -26.22 -22.65
C LYS A 335 3.91 -27.67 -22.22
N GLY A 336 2.85 -28.39 -21.94
CA GLY A 336 2.88 -29.82 -21.55
C GLY A 336 3.11 -30.79 -22.69
N ASN A 337 2.97 -30.35 -23.95
CA ASN A 337 3.02 -31.22 -25.11
C ASN A 337 4.38 -31.28 -25.84
N GLU A 338 5.42 -30.63 -25.29
CA GLU A 338 6.80 -30.74 -25.78
C GLU A 338 7.66 -31.54 -24.78
N GLY A 339 7.52 -32.86 -24.75
CA GLY A 339 8.47 -33.68 -23.98
C GLY A 339 7.93 -35.00 -23.43
N GLU A 340 7.38 -35.88 -24.27
CA GLU A 340 7.26 -37.30 -23.93
C GLU A 340 8.52 -38.07 -24.34
N GLY A 341 9.33 -38.38 -23.34
CA GLY A 341 10.41 -39.40 -23.37
C GLY A 341 10.28 -40.28 -22.14
N ASP A 342 9.60 -41.39 -22.35
CA ASP A 342 9.68 -42.71 -21.69
C ASP A 342 10.46 -42.84 -20.38
N LYS A 343 9.74 -43.08 -19.22
CA LYS A 343 10.18 -44.02 -18.16
C LYS A 343 9.01 -44.42 -17.25
N THR A 344 8.65 -45.70 -17.40
CA THR A 344 7.88 -46.51 -16.45
C THR A 344 8.54 -46.54 -15.06
N GLU A 345 7.78 -46.22 -14.00
CA GLU A 345 7.95 -46.83 -12.67
C GLU A 345 6.63 -46.81 -11.89
N GLU A 346 6.23 -47.99 -11.46
CA GLU A 346 5.10 -48.29 -10.58
C GLU A 346 5.34 -47.66 -9.19
N GLY A 347 4.33 -47.03 -8.60
CA GLY A 347 4.39 -46.52 -7.26
C GLY A 347 3.02 -46.10 -6.69
N THR A 348 2.40 -47.06 -6.02
CA THR A 348 1.36 -46.99 -4.95
C THR A 348 0.55 -45.70 -4.81
N GLU A 349 -0.75 -45.85 -5.06
CA GLU A 349 -1.81 -44.91 -4.69
C GLU A 349 -1.88 -44.71 -3.15
N GLU A 350 -1.29 -43.67 -2.62
CA GLU A 350 -1.68 -43.09 -1.35
C GLU A 350 -2.86 -42.14 -1.57
N GLU A 351 -4.02 -42.49 -1.04
CA GLU A 351 -5.17 -41.62 -0.89
C GLU A 351 -4.74 -40.32 -0.19
N LYS A 352 -4.48 -39.28 -0.95
CA LYS A 352 -4.39 -37.92 -0.44
C LYS A 352 -5.77 -37.51 0.06
N LYS A 353 -5.99 -37.64 1.40
CA LYS A 353 -7.08 -36.99 2.11
C LYS A 353 -7.15 -35.55 1.64
N ALA A 354 -8.22 -35.22 0.92
CA ALA A 354 -8.53 -33.86 0.51
C ALA A 354 -8.67 -33.02 1.77
N THR A 355 -7.65 -32.26 2.09
CA THR A 355 -7.74 -31.13 3.02
C THR A 355 -8.85 -30.21 2.48
N PRO A 356 -9.75 -29.70 3.33
CA PRO A 356 -10.78 -28.79 2.86
C PRO A 356 -10.09 -27.65 2.13
N ARG A 357 -10.43 -27.50 0.84
CA ARG A 357 -9.90 -26.44 -0.02
C ARG A 357 -10.13 -25.13 0.73
N SER A 358 -9.05 -24.56 1.26
CA SER A 358 -9.02 -23.24 1.84
C SER A 358 -9.65 -22.29 0.82
N MET A 359 -10.72 -21.61 1.25
CA MET A 359 -11.40 -20.63 0.43
C MET A 359 -10.39 -19.62 -0.08
N PHE A 360 -10.27 -19.53 -1.39
CA PHE A 360 -9.59 -18.48 -2.13
C PHE A 360 -8.15 -18.18 -1.69
N VAL A 361 -7.21 -18.90 -2.24
CA VAL A 361 -5.91 -18.30 -2.56
C VAL A 361 -6.20 -17.34 -3.70
N PRO A 362 -5.90 -16.03 -3.56
CA PRO A 362 -6.02 -15.13 -4.68
C PRO A 362 -5.22 -15.70 -5.84
N GLY A 363 -5.89 -16.03 -6.93
CA GLY A 363 -5.23 -16.46 -8.16
C GLY A 363 -4.22 -15.40 -8.59
N ALA A 364 -3.28 -15.77 -9.43
CA ALA A 364 -2.40 -14.82 -10.10
C ALA A 364 -3.24 -13.65 -10.62
N GLY A 365 -3.05 -12.44 -10.05
CA GLY A 365 -3.82 -11.29 -10.46
C GLY A 365 -4.30 -10.34 -9.38
N ILE A 366 -4.19 -10.70 -8.10
CA ILE A 366 -4.45 -9.77 -7.00
C ILE A 366 -3.13 -9.10 -6.64
N SER A 367 -3.10 -7.78 -6.72
CA SER A 367 -1.86 -7.02 -6.55
C SER A 367 -1.65 -6.51 -5.13
N GLY A 368 -2.71 -6.38 -4.34
CA GLY A 368 -2.63 -5.64 -3.06
C GLY A 368 -2.43 -4.13 -3.28
N SER A 369 -2.80 -3.60 -4.43
CA SER A 369 -2.77 -2.17 -4.78
C SER A 369 -3.96 -1.83 -5.66
N GLU A 370 -5.10 -2.50 -5.46
CA GLU A 370 -6.31 -2.36 -6.28
C GLU A 370 -7.02 -1.04 -6.06
N CYS A 371 -6.89 -0.45 -4.89
CA CYS A 371 -7.50 0.83 -4.52
C CYS A 371 -6.55 1.69 -3.69
N CYS A 372 -6.84 2.98 -3.59
CA CYS A 372 -6.10 3.91 -2.75
C CYS A 372 -6.96 5.14 -2.43
N PHE A 373 -6.60 5.86 -1.35
CA PHE A 373 -7.07 7.22 -1.13
C PHE A 373 -6.34 8.22 -2.04
N THR A 374 -7.00 9.35 -2.31
CA THR A 374 -6.28 10.55 -2.74
C THR A 374 -5.51 11.15 -1.56
N PRO A 375 -4.42 11.90 -1.80
CA PRO A 375 -3.56 12.42 -0.72
C PRO A 375 -4.26 13.32 0.29
N ASP A 376 -5.36 13.96 -0.10
CA ASP A 376 -6.23 14.76 0.77
C ASP A 376 -7.27 13.94 1.55
N GLY A 377 -7.36 12.63 1.27
CA GLY A 377 -8.34 11.73 1.87
C GLY A 377 -9.78 11.97 1.43
N ALA A 378 -10.02 12.88 0.48
CA ALA A 378 -11.37 13.27 0.05
C ALA A 378 -12.00 12.26 -0.91
N PHE A 379 -11.19 11.50 -1.63
CA PHE A 379 -11.67 10.51 -2.61
C PHE A 379 -10.94 9.19 -2.48
N ILE A 380 -11.59 8.15 -2.98
CA ILE A 380 -11.05 6.81 -3.13
C ILE A 380 -11.06 6.46 -4.61
N VAL A 381 -10.00 5.82 -5.07
CA VAL A 381 -9.84 5.36 -6.43
C VAL A 381 -9.66 3.86 -6.44
N SER A 382 -10.34 3.14 -7.33
CA SER A 382 -10.15 1.71 -7.54
C SER A 382 -10.13 1.36 -9.01
N GLY A 383 -9.27 0.42 -9.37
CA GLY A 383 -9.31 -0.24 -10.66
C GLY A 383 -10.43 -1.28 -10.73
N SER A 384 -10.63 -1.83 -11.92
CA SER A 384 -11.61 -2.90 -12.13
C SER A 384 -11.11 -3.95 -13.13
N ALA A 385 -11.78 -5.11 -13.12
CA ALA A 385 -11.54 -6.17 -14.08
C ALA A 385 -11.86 -5.75 -15.53
N THR A 386 -12.76 -4.78 -15.71
CA THR A 386 -13.16 -4.26 -17.03
C THR A 386 -12.25 -3.14 -17.55
N GLY A 387 -11.26 -2.70 -16.74
CA GLY A 387 -10.38 -1.57 -17.07
C GLY A 387 -10.96 -0.20 -16.78
N GLN A 388 -12.15 -0.12 -16.21
CA GLN A 388 -12.70 1.12 -15.68
C GLN A 388 -12.03 1.47 -14.36
N ILE A 389 -11.88 2.76 -14.08
CA ILE A 389 -11.39 3.26 -12.82
C ILE A 389 -12.54 4.00 -12.15
N PHE A 390 -12.94 3.50 -10.99
CA PHE A 390 -14.01 4.08 -10.19
C PHE A 390 -13.46 5.05 -9.17
N MET A 391 -14.18 6.13 -8.93
CA MET A 391 -13.84 7.13 -7.94
C MET A 391 -15.05 7.43 -7.06
N TRP A 392 -14.87 7.37 -5.73
CA TRP A 392 -15.88 7.69 -4.74
C TRP A 392 -15.44 8.87 -3.91
N GLN A 393 -16.38 9.73 -3.58
CA GLN A 393 -16.14 10.81 -2.63
C GLN A 393 -16.37 10.29 -1.22
N VAL A 394 -15.37 10.46 -0.35
CA VAL A 394 -15.48 10.11 1.07
C VAL A 394 -16.44 11.09 1.74
N PRO A 395 -17.51 10.62 2.40
CA PRO A 395 -18.40 11.51 3.13
C PRO A 395 -17.66 12.23 4.25
N THR A 396 -17.86 13.52 4.39
CA THR A 396 -17.29 14.33 5.48
C THR A 396 -18.09 14.16 6.78
N ASP A 397 -19.35 13.81 6.65
CA ASP A 397 -20.28 13.63 7.78
C ASP A 397 -20.82 12.19 7.74
N PHE A 398 -20.36 11.36 8.65
CA PHE A 398 -20.82 9.98 8.80
C PHE A 398 -21.92 9.94 9.84
N ARG A 399 -23.16 9.73 9.41
CA ARG A 399 -24.30 9.47 10.29
C ARG A 399 -24.47 7.98 10.51
N GLU A 400 -24.77 7.56 11.74
CA GLU A 400 -24.96 6.15 12.07
C GLU A 400 -26.10 5.50 11.26
N VAL A 401 -27.15 6.25 10.93
CA VAL A 401 -28.27 5.79 10.10
C VAL A 401 -27.86 5.39 8.68
N ASP A 402 -26.70 5.84 8.24
CA ASP A 402 -26.17 5.56 6.92
C ASP A 402 -25.13 4.43 6.92
N ASN A 403 -24.86 3.83 8.08
CA ASN A 403 -23.90 2.74 8.18
C ASN A 403 -24.33 1.54 7.32
N GLY A 404 -23.33 0.97 6.60
CA GLY A 404 -23.53 -0.15 5.69
C GLY A 404 -24.33 0.18 4.41
N ARG A 405 -24.63 1.47 4.13
CA ARG A 405 -25.23 1.86 2.85
C ARG A 405 -24.21 1.84 1.72
N ASN A 406 -24.72 1.63 0.52
CA ASN A 406 -23.91 1.74 -0.68
C ASN A 406 -23.50 3.19 -0.92
N LEU A 407 -22.27 3.35 -1.42
CA LEU A 407 -21.74 4.61 -1.92
C LEU A 407 -21.47 4.44 -3.42
N ASP A 408 -22.17 5.19 -4.22
CA ASP A 408 -22.03 5.18 -5.67
C ASP A 408 -20.83 6.01 -6.11
N PRO A 409 -20.16 5.63 -7.21
CA PRO A 409 -19.02 6.38 -7.72
C PRO A 409 -19.45 7.76 -8.24
N VAL A 410 -18.66 8.78 -7.91
CA VAL A 410 -18.86 10.16 -8.41
C VAL A 410 -18.26 10.35 -9.80
N ALA A 411 -17.30 9.50 -10.18
CA ALA A 411 -16.70 9.48 -11.51
C ALA A 411 -16.27 8.06 -11.88
N VAL A 412 -16.36 7.76 -13.17
CA VAL A 412 -15.88 6.53 -13.78
C VAL A 412 -15.02 6.89 -14.98
N LEU A 413 -13.74 6.55 -14.91
CA LEU A 413 -12.81 6.84 -16.00
C LEU A 413 -12.69 5.62 -16.92
N HIS A 414 -12.68 5.90 -18.22
CA HIS A 414 -12.54 4.92 -19.28
C HIS A 414 -11.23 5.15 -20.04
N GLY A 415 -10.58 4.09 -20.50
CA GLY A 415 -9.37 4.24 -21.33
C GLY A 415 -8.24 3.26 -21.01
N HIS A 416 -8.32 2.54 -19.89
CA HIS A 416 -7.39 1.45 -19.64
C HIS A 416 -7.85 0.22 -20.45
N GLN A 417 -6.93 -0.36 -21.22
CA GLN A 417 -7.21 -1.56 -22.00
C GLN A 417 -6.90 -2.81 -21.18
N GLY A 418 -7.92 -3.61 -20.88
CA GLY A 418 -7.84 -4.78 -20.03
C GLY A 418 -7.95 -4.43 -18.53
N PRO A 419 -7.82 -5.41 -17.63
CA PRO A 419 -7.95 -5.21 -16.18
C PRO A 419 -6.98 -4.16 -15.64
N SER A 420 -7.48 -3.22 -14.84
CA SER A 420 -6.66 -2.30 -14.05
C SER A 420 -6.47 -2.93 -12.67
N ARG A 421 -5.35 -3.60 -12.47
CA ARG A 421 -5.06 -4.37 -11.24
C ARG A 421 -4.43 -3.54 -10.14
N CYS A 422 -3.73 -2.47 -10.52
CA CYS A 422 -3.06 -1.58 -9.59
C CYS A 422 -3.44 -0.15 -9.88
N VAL A 423 -3.73 0.61 -8.85
CA VAL A 423 -3.92 2.07 -8.93
C VAL A 423 -3.10 2.74 -7.82
N ALA A 424 -2.58 3.90 -8.12
CA ALA A 424 -1.89 4.73 -7.14
C ALA A 424 -2.07 6.20 -7.49
N PHE A 425 -2.34 7.04 -6.50
CA PHE A 425 -2.43 8.48 -6.68
C PHE A 425 -1.10 9.12 -6.28
N ASN A 426 -0.63 10.10 -7.02
CA ASN A 426 0.61 10.80 -6.74
C ASN A 426 0.46 11.64 -5.45
N PRO A 427 1.39 11.56 -4.48
CA PRO A 427 1.24 12.24 -3.20
C PRO A 427 1.36 13.77 -3.27
N ARG A 428 1.80 14.33 -4.39
CA ARG A 428 2.09 15.77 -4.53
C ARG A 428 1.43 16.46 -5.70
N THR A 429 1.01 15.71 -6.70
CA THR A 429 0.43 16.28 -7.93
C THR A 429 -0.87 15.58 -8.27
N ALA A 430 -1.75 16.26 -8.99
CA ALA A 430 -3.00 15.69 -9.51
C ALA A 430 -2.68 14.71 -10.67
N MET A 431 -2.08 13.58 -10.32
CA MET A 431 -1.71 12.52 -11.25
C MET A 431 -2.11 11.17 -10.66
N LEU A 432 -2.79 10.38 -11.45
CA LEU A 432 -3.12 9.00 -11.13
C LEU A 432 -2.30 8.06 -12.03
N ALA A 433 -1.85 6.95 -11.49
CA ALA A 433 -1.30 5.83 -12.25
C ALA A 433 -2.22 4.62 -12.13
N SER A 434 -2.49 3.97 -13.25
CA SER A 434 -3.17 2.68 -13.29
C SER A 434 -2.37 1.68 -14.07
N ALA A 435 -2.36 0.44 -13.64
CA ALA A 435 -1.57 -0.61 -14.26
C ALA A 435 -2.29 -1.97 -14.26
N GLY A 436 -2.00 -2.72 -15.28
CA GLY A 436 -2.32 -4.11 -15.53
C GLY A 436 -1.30 -4.62 -16.53
N ARG A 437 -1.72 -4.99 -17.73
CA ARG A 437 -0.79 -5.29 -18.84
C ARG A 437 -0.09 -4.07 -19.41
N LYS A 438 -0.62 -2.87 -19.14
CA LYS A 438 -0.06 -1.59 -19.54
C LYS A 438 -0.04 -0.68 -18.33
N LEU A 439 0.86 0.30 -18.35
CA LEU A 439 0.87 1.39 -17.39
C LEU A 439 0.29 2.64 -18.04
N ALA A 440 -0.64 3.30 -17.38
CA ALA A 440 -1.21 4.56 -17.81
C ALA A 440 -1.00 5.64 -16.75
N PHE A 441 -0.56 6.82 -17.18
CA PHE A 441 -0.57 8.04 -16.39
C PHE A 441 -1.76 8.87 -16.78
N TRP A 442 -2.54 9.31 -15.81
CA TRP A 442 -3.75 10.10 -15.97
C TRP A 442 -3.53 11.48 -15.41
N LEU A 443 -3.93 12.48 -16.15
CA LEU A 443 -3.88 13.88 -15.76
C LEU A 443 -5.26 14.50 -15.99
N PRO A 444 -5.61 15.56 -15.21
CA PRO A 444 -6.80 16.33 -15.50
C PRO A 444 -6.66 17.00 -16.86
N ASP A 445 -7.71 16.93 -17.67
CA ASP A 445 -7.81 17.69 -18.92
C ASP A 445 -8.25 19.12 -18.59
N LEU A 446 -7.34 20.07 -18.75
CA LEU A 446 -7.57 21.48 -18.43
C LEU A 446 -8.18 22.29 -19.59
N ASP A 447 -8.32 21.67 -20.77
CA ASP A 447 -8.85 22.31 -21.97
C ASP A 447 -10.41 22.31 -22.01
N GLU A 448 -11.06 21.52 -21.16
CA GLU A 448 -12.50 21.63 -20.95
C GLU A 448 -12.73 22.68 -19.87
N ASP A 449 -13.23 23.87 -20.27
CA ASP A 449 -13.57 25.01 -19.40
C ASP A 449 -14.21 24.58 -18.07
N VAL A 450 -13.48 24.79 -16.99
CA VAL A 450 -13.89 24.51 -15.61
C VAL A 450 -14.70 25.68 -15.04
#